data_a101f3b2e3129837ab6b9bed49a0de18
#
_entry.id   a101f3b2e3129837ab6b9bed49a0de18
#
_cell.length_a   1.000
_cell.length_b   1.000
_cell.length_c   1.000
_cell.angle_alpha   90.00
_cell.angle_beta   90.00
_cell.angle_gamma   90.00
#
_symmetry.space_group_name_H-M   'P 1'
#
loop_
_entity.id
_entity.type
_entity.pdbx_description
1 polymer ?
#
loop_
_entity_poly.entity_id
_entity_poly.type
_entity_poly.pdbx_seq_one_letter_code
_entity_poly.pdbx_strand_id
1 'polypeptide(L)' 'MIKMATAFVLINAEIGAETEVLKGLKDIKEVKEAHMVYGVYDIIARIETDTMQELKDIISWKIRRLDKVRSTLTMIVV' A
#
# COMPACT_ATOMS: atom_id res chain seq x y z
N MET A 1 19.38 -15.11 -9.74
CA MET A 1 17.90 -15.07 -9.73
C MET A 1 17.45 -13.95 -8.81
N ILE A 2 16.65 -13.04 -9.32
CA ILE A 2 16.14 -11.92 -8.53
C ILE A 2 14.97 -12.41 -7.69
N LYS A 3 15.07 -12.22 -6.39
CA LYS A 3 13.95 -12.51 -5.50
C LYS A 3 13.14 -11.23 -5.33
N MET A 4 11.94 -11.25 -5.86
CA MET A 4 11.03 -10.13 -5.64
C MET A 4 10.30 -10.31 -4.32
N ALA A 5 10.20 -9.21 -3.59
CA ALA A 5 9.43 -9.17 -2.36
C ALA A 5 8.08 -8.53 -2.67
N THR A 6 7.02 -9.14 -2.19
CA THR A 6 5.65 -8.70 -2.46
C THR A 6 4.86 -8.59 -1.16
N ALA A 7 4.06 -7.55 -1.07
CA ALA A 7 3.12 -7.38 0.03
C ALA A 7 1.79 -6.89 -0.48
N PHE A 8 0.73 -7.26 0.22
CA PHE A 8 -0.59 -6.66 0.06
C PHE A 8 -0.85 -5.80 1.29
N VAL A 9 -1.24 -4.57 1.06
CA VAL A 9 -1.56 -3.64 2.14
C VAL A 9 -3.02 -3.25 2.02
N LEU A 10 -3.76 -3.48 3.08
CA LEU A 10 -5.16 -3.04 3.20
C LEU A 10 -5.15 -1.71 3.94
N ILE A 11 -5.89 -0.74 3.43
CA ILE A 11 -5.79 0.63 3.89
C ILE A 11 -7.17 1.19 4.19
N ASN A 12 -7.30 1.84 5.34
CA ASN A 12 -8.46 2.66 5.65
C ASN A 12 -8.06 4.12 5.51
N ALA A 13 -8.84 4.86 4.74
CA ALA A 13 -8.67 6.28 4.55
C ALA A 13 -9.65 7.05 5.43
N GLU A 14 -9.34 8.32 5.69
CA GLU A 14 -10.30 9.20 6.33
C GLU A 14 -11.54 9.33 5.46
N ILE A 15 -12.68 9.52 6.08
CA ILE A 15 -13.96 9.60 5.38
C ILE A 15 -13.91 10.72 4.35
N GLY A 16 -14.26 10.39 3.10
CA GLY A 16 -14.25 11.33 2.00
C GLY A 16 -12.90 11.48 1.32
N ALA A 17 -11.84 10.84 1.83
CA ALA A 17 -10.49 10.97 1.29
C ALA A 17 -10.03 9.73 0.51
N GLU A 18 -10.91 8.78 0.25
CA GLU A 18 -10.55 7.52 -0.39
C GLU A 18 -9.90 7.72 -1.76
N THR A 19 -10.47 8.60 -2.56
CA THR A 19 -9.94 8.87 -3.91
C THR A 19 -8.57 9.52 -3.84
N GLU A 20 -8.38 10.44 -2.91
CA GLU A 20 -7.11 11.12 -2.72
C GLU A 20 -6.01 10.14 -2.28
N VAL A 21 -6.32 9.25 -1.36
CA VAL A 21 -5.38 8.23 -0.89
C VAL A 21 -5.04 7.26 -2.03
N LEU A 22 -6.05 6.83 -2.79
CA LEU A 22 -5.84 5.95 -3.94
C LEU A 22 -4.90 6.60 -4.95
N LYS A 23 -5.09 7.87 -5.23
CA LYS A 23 -4.23 8.60 -6.16
C LYS A 23 -2.80 8.67 -5.63
N GLY A 24 -2.63 8.95 -4.35
CA GLY A 24 -1.31 8.99 -3.72
C GLY A 24 -0.59 7.64 -3.81
N LEU A 25 -1.33 6.55 -3.62
CA LEU A 25 -0.76 5.21 -3.77
C LEU A 25 -0.30 4.94 -5.19
N LYS A 26 -1.09 5.32 -6.18
CA LYS A 26 -0.75 5.09 -7.58
C LYS A 26 0.46 5.90 -8.04
N ASP A 27 0.79 6.96 -7.34
CA ASP A 27 1.98 7.75 -7.63
C ASP A 27 3.26 7.12 -7.09
N ILE A 28 3.14 6.11 -6.22
CA ILE A 28 4.30 5.40 -5.69
C ILE A 28 4.72 4.33 -6.70
N LYS A 29 5.96 4.40 -7.16
CA LYS A 29 6.47 3.52 -8.21
C LYS A 29 6.35 2.04 -7.85
N GLU A 30 6.60 1.70 -6.59
CA GLU A 30 6.59 0.33 -6.11
C GLU A 30 5.19 -0.24 -5.92
N VAL A 31 4.17 0.60 -5.94
CA VAL A 31 2.77 0.15 -5.88
C VAL A 31 2.36 -0.26 -7.29
N LYS A 32 2.17 -1.56 -7.50
CA LYS A 32 1.87 -2.12 -8.82
C LYS A 32 0.38 -2.14 -9.13
N GLU A 33 -0.44 -2.26 -8.09
CA GLU A 33 -1.89 -2.20 -8.21
C GLU A 33 -2.44 -1.54 -6.97
N ALA A 34 -3.49 -0.78 -7.13
CA ALA A 34 -4.25 -0.23 -6.01
C ALA A 34 -5.71 -0.12 -6.47
N HIS A 35 -6.61 -0.60 -5.64
CA HIS A 35 -8.04 -0.65 -5.95
C HIS A 35 -8.85 -0.21 -4.75
N MET A 36 -9.93 0.51 -5.01
CA MET A 36 -10.94 0.70 -4.00
C MET A 36 -11.69 -0.60 -3.84
N VAL A 37 -11.99 -0.97 -2.60
CA VAL A 37 -12.73 -2.17 -2.29
C VAL A 37 -13.85 -1.82 -1.32
N TYR A 38 -14.79 -2.72 -1.21
CA TYR A 38 -15.95 -2.54 -0.34
C TYR A 38 -15.87 -3.54 0.80
N GLY A 39 -15.78 -3.06 2.03
CA GLY A 39 -15.69 -3.93 3.19
C GLY A 39 -15.07 -3.23 4.38
N VAL A 40 -14.37 -4.00 5.19
CA VAL A 40 -13.72 -3.48 6.41
C VAL A 40 -12.64 -2.46 6.07
N TYR A 41 -11.96 -2.65 4.95
CA TYR A 41 -10.96 -1.71 4.45
C TYR A 41 -11.46 -1.05 3.18
N ASP A 42 -10.91 0.12 2.87
CA ASP A 42 -11.35 0.94 1.74
C ASP A 42 -10.52 0.69 0.49
N ILE A 43 -9.26 0.31 0.66
CA ILE A 43 -8.31 0.18 -0.46
C ILE A 43 -7.44 -1.03 -0.23
N ILE A 44 -7.12 -1.74 -1.33
CA ILE A 44 -6.10 -2.78 -1.33
C ILE A 44 -5.01 -2.38 -2.32
N ALA A 45 -3.75 -2.53 -1.92
CA ALA A 45 -2.61 -2.23 -2.77
C ALA A 45 -1.65 -3.40 -2.79
N ARG A 46 -1.06 -3.67 -3.96
CA ARG A 46 0.00 -4.67 -4.12
C ARG A 46 1.31 -3.96 -4.38
N ILE A 47 2.27 -4.22 -3.53
CA ILE A 47 3.59 -3.58 -3.59
C ILE A 47 4.63 -4.65 -3.92
N GLU A 48 5.54 -4.33 -4.86
CA GLU A 48 6.64 -5.21 -5.20
C GLU A 48 7.94 -4.44 -5.20
N THR A 49 8.97 -5.03 -4.60
CA THR A 49 10.32 -4.48 -4.59
C THR A 49 11.32 -5.60 -4.87
N ASP A 50 12.57 -5.22 -5.13
CA ASP A 50 13.62 -6.21 -5.39
C ASP A 50 14.03 -6.94 -4.12
N THR A 51 13.97 -6.28 -2.96
CA THR A 51 14.41 -6.86 -1.70
C THR A 51 13.37 -6.67 -0.61
N MET A 52 13.43 -7.52 0.40
CA MET A 52 12.54 -7.41 1.56
C MET A 52 12.79 -6.11 2.32
N GLN A 53 14.02 -5.65 2.39
CA GLN A 53 14.33 -4.41 3.09
C GLN A 53 13.67 -3.22 2.40
N GLU A 54 13.74 -3.17 1.07
CA GLU A 54 13.06 -2.13 0.31
C GLU A 54 11.54 -2.17 0.53
N LEU A 55 10.98 -3.37 0.58
CA LEU A 55 9.55 -3.54 0.83
C LEU A 55 9.14 -2.93 2.16
N LYS A 56 9.89 -3.24 3.22
CA LYS A 56 9.61 -2.70 4.55
C LYS A 56 9.77 -1.19 4.57
N ASP A 57 10.76 -0.65 3.87
CA ASP A 57 11.00 0.78 3.82
C ASP A 57 9.84 1.50 3.10
N ILE A 58 9.39 0.97 1.98
CA ILE A 58 8.27 1.56 1.23
C ILE A 58 7.00 1.57 2.07
N ILE A 59 6.71 0.48 2.74
CA ILE A 59 5.51 0.38 3.57
C ILE A 59 5.58 1.37 4.73
N SER A 60 6.72 1.43 5.41
CA SER A 60 6.87 2.26 6.60
C SER A 60 6.96 3.75 6.29
N TRP A 61 7.66 4.11 5.19
CA TRP A 61 8.01 5.51 4.94
C TRP A 61 7.13 6.16 3.87
N LYS A 62 6.56 5.41 2.95
CA LYS A 62 5.73 5.99 1.90
C LYS A 62 4.25 5.71 2.12
N ILE A 63 3.88 4.47 2.37
CA ILE A 63 2.47 4.11 2.45
C ILE A 63 1.84 4.56 3.74
N ARG A 64 2.45 4.19 4.87
CA ARG A 64 1.87 4.54 6.19
C ARG A 64 1.87 6.03 6.48
N ARG A 65 2.67 6.78 5.74
CA ARG A 65 2.78 8.23 5.92
C ARG A 65 2.00 9.05 4.90
N LEU A 66 1.29 8.40 4.00
CA LEU A 66 0.39 9.12 3.11
C LEU A 66 -0.64 9.88 3.94
N ASP A 67 -0.86 11.13 3.52
CA ASP A 67 -1.86 11.95 4.18
C ASP A 67 -3.23 11.30 4.11
N LYS A 68 -3.99 11.39 5.20
CA LYS A 68 -5.35 10.88 5.32
C LYS A 68 -5.48 9.36 5.34
N VAL A 69 -4.39 8.65 5.52
CA VAL A 69 -4.42 7.22 5.83
C VAL A 69 -4.69 7.07 7.33
N ARG A 70 -5.75 6.36 7.69
CA ARG A 70 -6.11 6.14 9.10
C ARG A 70 -5.42 4.94 9.69
N SER A 71 -5.44 3.83 8.95
CA SER A 71 -4.85 2.58 9.42
C SER A 71 -4.47 1.71 8.23
N THR A 72 -3.54 0.81 8.47
CA THR A 72 -3.09 -0.14 7.46
C THR A 72 -2.94 -1.51 8.07
N LEU A 73 -3.15 -2.53 7.24
CA LEU A 73 -2.86 -3.93 7.57
C LEU A 73 -1.98 -4.46 6.46
N THR A 74 -0.77 -4.88 6.81
CA THR A 74 0.20 -5.37 5.83
C THR A 74 0.29 -6.89 5.89
N MET A 75 0.23 -7.52 4.71
CA MET A 75 0.43 -8.96 4.57
C MET A 75 1.58 -9.17 3.58
N ILE A 76 2.69 -9.72 4.09
CA ILE A 76 3.86 -9.99 3.26
C ILE A 76 3.74 -11.41 2.72
N VAL A 77 3.93 -11.55 1.40
CA VAL A 77 3.88 -12.86 0.75
C VAL A 77 5.12 -13.65 1.12
N VAL A 78 4.93 -14.87 1.57
CA VAL A 78 6.03 -15.77 1.95
C VAL A 78 6.18 -16.90 0.96
#